data_d92ad2f999a632c5397c6874f1aadcc0
#
_entry.id   d92ad2f999a632c5397c6874f1aadcc0
#
_cell.length_a   1.000
_cell.length_b   1.000
_cell.length_c   1.000
_cell.angle_alpha   90.00
_cell.angle_beta   90.00
_cell.angle_gamma   90.00
#
_symmetry.space_group_name_H-M   'P 1'
#
loop_
_entity.id
_entity.type
_entity.pdbx_description
1 polymer ?
#
loop_
_entity_poly.entity_id
_entity_poly.type
_entity_poly.pdbx_seq_one_letter_code
_entity_poly.pdbx_strand_id
1 'polypeptide(L)'
;MAVFGSITLALNKEDDFGQLLKLFNLLIPYLFAMGLIWGIMVFVTARIQKRGIGFVLRAILPQALVALSTSSSIATLTATREACSELGANADEATPFYTIGATINMVGTLIGLLLLSLFTMQAFGLSTGIADMLTVGLQSMIFATAAAGTPSASIVLLEDILVSQGVSAEYATYVTGIIITVDTLILDRLRTALNTQSDSMSTANGLKLYYKKPGILADEA
;
A
#
# COMPACT_ATOMS: atom_id res chain seq x y z
N MET A 1 -5.79 -12.71 -18.96
CA MET A 1 -6.23 -14.11 -19.07
C MET A 1 -6.38 -14.77 -17.69
N ALA A 2 -5.38 -14.73 -16.79
CA ALA A 2 -5.48 -15.33 -15.45
C ALA A 2 -6.63 -14.79 -14.59
N VAL A 3 -6.87 -13.47 -14.58
CA VAL A 3 -7.95 -12.82 -13.81
C VAL A 3 -9.33 -13.29 -14.27
N PHE A 4 -9.56 -13.41 -15.58
CA PHE A 4 -10.82 -13.94 -16.11
C PHE A 4 -11.04 -15.41 -15.75
N GLY A 5 -9.98 -16.24 -15.79
CA GLY A 5 -10.06 -17.64 -15.39
C GLY A 5 -10.39 -17.81 -13.90
N SER A 6 -9.82 -16.98 -13.04
CA SER A 6 -10.09 -16.99 -11.59
C SER A 6 -11.53 -16.56 -11.27
N ILE A 7 -12.05 -15.53 -11.95
CA ILE A 7 -13.45 -15.08 -11.81
C ILE A 7 -14.42 -16.18 -12.25
N THR A 8 -14.14 -16.86 -13.37
CA THR A 8 -15.01 -17.91 -13.90
C THR A 8 -15.03 -19.15 -12.99
N LEU A 9 -13.89 -19.50 -12.36
CA LEU A 9 -13.82 -20.56 -11.37
C LEU A 9 -14.54 -20.22 -10.07
N ALA A 10 -14.45 -18.96 -9.61
CA ALA A 10 -15.11 -18.48 -8.41
C ALA A 10 -16.65 -18.45 -8.55
N LEU A 11 -17.17 -18.14 -9.73
CA LEU A 11 -18.64 -18.00 -9.97
C LEU A 11 -19.38 -19.33 -10.19
N ASN A 12 -18.69 -20.47 -10.25
CA ASN A 12 -19.31 -21.77 -10.57
C ASN A 12 -19.76 -22.59 -9.34
N LYS A 13 -19.62 -22.10 -8.12
CA LYS A 13 -20.11 -22.79 -6.91
C LYS A 13 -21.18 -21.96 -6.21
N GLU A 14 -22.31 -22.57 -5.86
CA GLU A 14 -23.47 -21.87 -5.25
C GLU A 14 -23.18 -21.18 -3.90
N ASP A 15 -22.09 -21.57 -3.20
CA ASP A 15 -21.65 -20.96 -1.93
C ASP A 15 -20.77 -19.71 -2.10
N ASP A 16 -20.32 -19.39 -3.30
CA ASP A 16 -19.31 -18.35 -3.54
C ASP A 16 -19.83 -16.93 -3.34
N PHE A 17 -21.12 -16.68 -3.56
CA PHE A 17 -21.73 -15.38 -3.31
C PHE A 17 -21.73 -15.04 -1.80
N GLY A 18 -21.96 -16.03 -0.95
CA GLY A 18 -21.86 -15.89 0.50
C GLY A 18 -20.45 -15.55 0.97
N GLN A 19 -19.44 -16.11 0.31
CA GLN A 19 -18.02 -15.83 0.60
C GLN A 19 -17.62 -14.43 0.12
N LEU A 20 -18.09 -14.00 -1.05
CA LEU A 20 -17.90 -12.62 -1.53
C LEU A 20 -18.52 -11.60 -0.57
N LEU A 21 -19.71 -11.89 -0.01
CA LEU A 21 -20.32 -11.01 1.01
C LEU A 21 -19.46 -10.92 2.28
N LYS A 22 -18.80 -12.01 2.69
CA LYS A 22 -17.87 -11.98 3.83
C LYS A 22 -16.65 -11.10 3.58
N LEU A 23 -16.19 -11.00 2.32
CA LEU A 23 -15.10 -10.09 1.95
C LEU A 23 -15.48 -8.62 2.16
N PHE A 24 -16.76 -8.25 2.07
CA PHE A 24 -17.20 -6.89 2.42
C PHE A 24 -16.96 -6.55 3.89
N ASN A 25 -17.04 -7.54 4.79
CA ASN A 25 -16.71 -7.33 6.20
C ASN A 25 -15.21 -7.00 6.43
N LEU A 26 -14.34 -7.38 5.49
CA LEU A 26 -12.93 -6.99 5.47
C LEU A 26 -12.74 -5.52 5.05
N LEU A 27 -13.62 -4.99 4.20
CA LEU A 27 -13.45 -3.63 3.66
C LEU A 27 -13.44 -2.58 4.78
N ILE A 28 -14.26 -2.75 5.81
CA ILE A 28 -14.36 -1.77 6.91
C ILE A 28 -13.02 -1.67 7.68
N PRO A 29 -12.46 -2.76 8.25
CA PRO A 29 -11.16 -2.67 8.93
C PRO A 29 -10.02 -2.30 7.98
N TYR A 30 -10.08 -2.71 6.71
CA TYR A 30 -9.11 -2.36 5.69
C TYR A 30 -9.10 -0.85 5.44
N LEU A 31 -10.26 -0.25 5.14
CA LEU A 31 -10.39 1.19 4.91
C LEU A 31 -10.04 2.00 6.16
N PHE A 32 -10.42 1.50 7.34
CA PHE A 32 -10.07 2.13 8.61
C PHE A 32 -8.55 2.16 8.83
N ALA A 33 -7.86 1.03 8.65
CA ALA A 33 -6.40 0.95 8.80
C ALA A 33 -5.67 1.84 7.78
N MET A 34 -6.08 1.79 6.51
CA MET A 34 -5.53 2.65 5.45
C MET A 34 -5.73 4.14 5.78
N GLY A 35 -6.96 4.52 6.16
CA GLY A 35 -7.30 5.90 6.52
C GLY A 35 -6.58 6.39 7.76
N LEU A 36 -6.41 5.53 8.77
CA LEU A 36 -5.70 5.86 10.01
C LEU A 36 -4.21 6.17 9.73
N ILE A 37 -3.53 5.27 9.00
CA ILE A 37 -2.12 5.45 8.65
C ILE A 37 -1.94 6.69 7.76
N TRP A 38 -2.80 6.83 6.76
CA TRP A 38 -2.81 8.03 5.90
C TRP A 38 -3.00 9.31 6.70
N GLY A 39 -3.97 9.34 7.61
CA GLY A 39 -4.24 10.50 8.48
C GLY A 39 -3.05 10.85 9.38
N ILE A 40 -2.39 9.84 9.96
CA ILE A 40 -1.15 10.03 10.75
C ILE A 40 -0.06 10.64 9.87
N MET A 41 0.15 10.13 8.66
CA MET A 41 1.18 10.62 7.75
C MET A 41 0.92 12.08 7.33
N VAL A 42 -0.32 12.42 6.98
CA VAL A 42 -0.72 13.80 6.66
C VAL A 42 -0.50 14.72 7.87
N PHE A 43 -0.90 14.29 9.07
CA PHE A 43 -0.70 15.07 10.30
C PHE A 43 0.78 15.31 10.58
N VAL A 44 1.60 14.25 10.52
CA VAL A 44 3.06 14.34 10.73
C VAL A 44 3.70 15.28 9.70
N THR A 45 3.31 15.13 8.43
CA THR A 45 3.80 16.00 7.35
C THR A 45 3.42 17.47 7.60
N ALA A 46 2.18 17.75 7.97
CA ALA A 46 1.74 19.10 8.30
C ALA A 46 2.58 19.73 9.44
N ARG A 47 2.93 18.92 10.45
CA ARG A 47 3.79 19.34 11.58
C ARG A 47 5.23 19.59 11.16
N ILE A 48 5.85 18.69 10.38
CA ILE A 48 7.22 18.83 9.89
C ILE A 48 7.31 20.01 8.92
N GLN A 49 6.37 20.10 7.99
CA GLN A 49 6.33 21.19 7.01
C GLN A 49 5.92 22.54 7.60
N LYS A 50 5.44 22.56 8.85
CA LYS A 50 4.89 23.77 9.52
C LYS A 50 3.80 24.43 8.67
N ARG A 51 2.94 23.63 8.06
CA ARG A 51 1.81 24.02 7.20
C ARG A 51 0.52 23.39 7.72
N GLY A 52 -0.60 23.96 7.33
CA GLY A 52 -1.91 23.40 7.67
C GLY A 52 -2.17 22.07 6.95
N ILE A 53 -3.02 21.20 7.53
CA ILE A 53 -3.44 19.92 6.93
C ILE A 53 -4.01 20.15 5.52
N GLY A 54 -4.84 21.18 5.32
CA GLY A 54 -5.41 21.49 4.02
C GLY A 54 -4.38 21.83 2.93
N PHE A 55 -3.21 22.35 3.31
CA PHE A 55 -2.10 22.55 2.38
C PHE A 55 -1.52 21.20 1.93
N VAL A 56 -1.24 20.31 2.88
CA VAL A 56 -0.71 18.98 2.58
C VAL A 56 -1.68 18.20 1.67
N LEU A 57 -2.97 18.22 2.01
CA LEU A 57 -4.01 17.56 1.20
C LEU A 57 -4.03 18.06 -0.25
N ARG A 58 -3.96 19.38 -0.45
CA ARG A 58 -3.93 19.95 -1.80
C ARG A 58 -2.69 19.52 -2.59
N ALA A 59 -1.53 19.48 -1.93
CA ALA A 59 -0.28 19.09 -2.56
C ALA A 59 -0.30 17.62 -3.06
N ILE A 60 -0.91 16.71 -2.28
CA ILE A 60 -0.90 15.28 -2.60
C ILE A 60 -2.15 14.79 -3.37
N LEU A 61 -3.19 15.61 -3.51
CA LEU A 61 -4.44 15.20 -4.16
C LEU A 61 -4.27 14.85 -5.65
N PRO A 62 -3.55 15.64 -6.49
CA PRO A 62 -3.33 15.29 -7.90
C PRO A 62 -2.63 13.92 -8.03
N GLN A 63 -1.64 13.67 -7.20
CA GLN A 63 -0.93 12.39 -7.13
C GLN A 63 -1.88 11.23 -6.80
N ALA A 64 -2.77 11.40 -5.82
CA ALA A 64 -3.76 10.39 -5.46
C ALA A 64 -4.67 10.04 -6.65
N LEU A 65 -5.14 11.03 -7.40
CA LEU A 65 -6.01 10.82 -8.55
C LEU A 65 -5.33 10.00 -9.66
N VAL A 66 -4.05 10.28 -9.94
CA VAL A 66 -3.26 9.48 -10.90
C VAL A 66 -3.09 8.05 -10.38
N ALA A 67 -2.72 7.87 -9.10
CA ALA A 67 -2.54 6.55 -8.51
C ALA A 67 -3.83 5.72 -8.51
N LEU A 68 -4.96 6.32 -8.13
CA LEU A 68 -6.28 5.66 -8.14
C LEU A 68 -6.72 5.26 -9.56
N SER A 69 -6.34 6.02 -10.58
CA SER A 69 -6.72 5.71 -11.97
C SER A 69 -5.83 4.64 -12.59
N THR A 70 -4.54 4.63 -12.27
CA THR A 70 -3.54 3.76 -12.92
C THR A 70 -3.22 2.49 -12.15
N SER A 71 -3.42 2.47 -10.84
CA SER A 71 -2.94 1.41 -9.92
C SER A 71 -1.43 1.15 -10.06
N SER A 72 -0.64 2.16 -10.44
CA SER A 72 0.79 2.01 -10.70
C SER A 72 1.59 3.14 -10.05
N SER A 73 2.47 2.78 -9.10
CA SER A 73 3.39 3.74 -8.50
C SER A 73 4.37 4.31 -9.52
N ILE A 74 4.79 3.50 -10.50
CA ILE A 74 5.70 3.93 -11.56
C ILE A 74 5.00 4.95 -12.48
N ALA A 75 3.76 4.70 -12.89
CA ALA A 75 2.99 5.64 -13.71
C ALA A 75 2.69 6.96 -12.95
N THR A 76 2.76 6.96 -11.63
CA THR A 76 2.48 8.12 -10.78
C THR A 76 3.73 8.98 -10.51
N LEU A 77 4.94 8.58 -10.93
CA LEU A 77 6.21 9.26 -10.58
C LEU A 77 6.22 10.76 -10.91
N THR A 78 5.65 11.17 -12.05
CA THR A 78 5.57 12.60 -12.41
C THR A 78 4.73 13.39 -11.40
N ALA A 79 3.55 12.87 -11.03
CA ALA A 79 2.71 13.51 -10.02
C ALA A 79 3.34 13.44 -8.61
N THR A 80 4.14 12.41 -8.32
CA THR A 80 4.93 12.31 -7.07
C THR A 80 5.98 13.41 -7.01
N ARG A 81 6.67 13.69 -8.12
CA ARG A 81 7.63 14.80 -8.22
C ARG A 81 6.97 16.15 -7.94
N GLU A 82 5.82 16.38 -8.56
CA GLU A 82 5.04 17.61 -8.34
C GLU A 82 4.61 17.75 -6.88
N ALA A 83 4.09 16.68 -6.27
CA ALA A 83 3.71 16.67 -4.87
C ALA A 83 4.90 16.95 -3.93
N CYS A 84 6.09 16.41 -4.20
CA CYS A 84 7.32 16.72 -3.47
C CYS A 84 7.65 18.21 -3.54
N SER A 85 7.57 18.81 -4.74
CA SER A 85 7.83 20.23 -4.96
C SER A 85 6.82 21.11 -4.22
N GLU A 86 5.55 20.79 -4.29
CA GLU A 86 4.48 21.51 -3.57
C GLU A 86 4.68 21.41 -2.03
N LEU A 87 5.17 20.28 -1.54
CA LEU A 87 5.53 20.09 -0.14
C LEU A 87 6.83 20.82 0.26
N GLY A 88 7.52 21.46 -0.71
CA GLY A 88 8.69 22.30 -0.46
C GLY A 88 10.03 21.58 -0.58
N ALA A 89 10.08 20.40 -1.18
CA ALA A 89 11.32 19.74 -1.52
C ALA A 89 11.88 20.26 -2.87
N ASN A 90 13.22 20.32 -2.98
CA ASN A 90 13.84 20.52 -4.30
C ASN A 90 13.56 19.30 -5.17
N ALA A 91 13.03 19.51 -6.37
CA ALA A 91 12.58 18.43 -7.24
C ALA A 91 13.71 17.49 -7.69
N ASP A 92 14.89 18.02 -7.94
CA ASP A 92 16.02 17.23 -8.42
C ASP A 92 16.64 16.40 -7.28
N GLU A 93 16.75 16.98 -6.08
CA GLU A 93 17.18 16.27 -4.88
C GLU A 93 16.17 15.20 -4.43
N ALA A 94 14.87 15.45 -4.62
CA ALA A 94 13.81 14.52 -4.26
C ALA A 94 13.74 13.29 -5.19
N THR A 95 14.16 13.46 -6.46
CA THR A 95 14.03 12.44 -7.50
C THR A 95 14.54 11.05 -7.10
N PRO A 96 15.78 10.87 -6.62
CA PRO A 96 16.26 9.53 -6.27
C PRO A 96 15.45 8.88 -5.13
N PHE A 97 14.97 9.67 -4.16
CA PHE A 97 14.27 9.14 -2.99
C PHE A 97 12.87 8.62 -3.34
N TYR A 98 12.05 9.41 -4.02
CA TYR A 98 10.70 8.93 -4.38
C TYR A 98 10.73 7.88 -5.50
N THR A 99 11.76 7.89 -6.37
CA THR A 99 11.91 6.85 -7.41
C THR A 99 12.23 5.50 -6.79
N ILE A 100 13.13 5.45 -5.80
CA ILE A 100 13.39 4.25 -5.03
C ILE A 100 12.17 3.91 -4.17
N GLY A 101 11.54 4.92 -3.57
CA GLY A 101 10.31 4.77 -2.77
C GLY A 101 9.21 4.04 -3.52
N ALA A 102 9.00 4.34 -4.79
CA ALA A 102 7.99 3.71 -5.63
C ALA A 102 8.09 2.16 -5.70
N THR A 103 9.21 1.58 -5.27
CA THR A 103 9.42 0.13 -5.21
C THR A 103 9.64 -0.40 -3.78
N ILE A 104 10.17 0.41 -2.87
CA ILE A 104 10.54 -0.03 -1.51
C ILE A 104 9.55 0.47 -0.46
N ASN A 105 9.04 1.69 -0.59
CA ASN A 105 8.15 2.31 0.40
C ASN A 105 6.68 1.94 0.16
N MET A 106 6.37 0.67 0.24
CA MET A 106 5.07 0.07 -0.08
C MET A 106 4.16 -0.05 1.16
N VAL A 107 3.94 1.04 1.89
CA VAL A 107 3.16 1.06 3.15
C VAL A 107 1.75 0.54 2.97
N GLY A 108 1.04 0.96 1.92
CA GLY A 108 -0.31 0.48 1.63
C GLY A 108 -0.33 -1.01 1.28
N THR A 109 0.67 -1.47 0.53
CA THR A 109 0.82 -2.89 0.16
C THR A 109 1.10 -3.75 1.38
N LEU A 110 1.98 -3.31 2.29
CA LEU A 110 2.26 -3.98 3.55
C LEU A 110 0.98 -4.17 4.37
N ILE A 111 0.23 -3.08 4.59
CA ILE A 111 -1.03 -3.12 5.35
C ILE A 111 -2.04 -4.02 4.65
N GLY A 112 -2.12 -3.94 3.32
CA GLY A 112 -3.01 -4.76 2.52
C GLY A 112 -2.72 -6.25 2.66
N LEU A 113 -1.48 -6.68 2.45
CA LEU A 113 -1.07 -8.07 2.59
C LEU A 113 -1.30 -8.59 4.01
N LEU A 114 -0.92 -7.79 5.03
CA LEU A 114 -1.11 -8.16 6.44
C LEU A 114 -2.60 -8.42 6.76
N LEU A 115 -3.48 -7.48 6.41
CA LEU A 115 -4.90 -7.60 6.72
C LEU A 115 -5.58 -8.71 5.93
N LEU A 116 -5.26 -8.87 4.64
CA LEU A 116 -5.80 -9.93 3.81
C LEU A 116 -5.36 -11.31 4.32
N SER A 117 -4.09 -11.45 4.71
CA SER A 117 -3.57 -12.71 5.26
C SER A 117 -4.24 -13.06 6.58
N LEU A 118 -4.29 -12.14 7.55
CA LEU A 118 -4.90 -12.37 8.85
C LEU A 118 -6.40 -12.68 8.74
N PHE A 119 -7.12 -11.95 7.87
CA PHE A 119 -8.53 -12.21 7.60
C PHE A 119 -8.74 -13.62 7.02
N THR A 120 -7.92 -14.01 6.06
CA THR A 120 -8.00 -15.34 5.46
C THR A 120 -7.68 -16.43 6.48
N MET A 121 -6.62 -16.25 7.28
CA MET A 121 -6.28 -17.18 8.36
C MET A 121 -7.43 -17.35 9.34
N GLN A 122 -8.07 -16.27 9.78
CA GLN A 122 -9.26 -16.33 10.64
C GLN A 122 -10.43 -17.07 10.00
N ALA A 123 -10.66 -16.83 8.71
CA ALA A 123 -11.71 -17.51 7.95
C ALA A 123 -11.50 -19.04 7.89
N PHE A 124 -10.25 -19.50 7.91
CA PHE A 124 -9.88 -20.91 7.98
C PHE A 124 -9.74 -21.44 9.42
N GLY A 125 -10.07 -20.63 10.45
CA GLY A 125 -9.95 -21.04 11.85
C GLY A 125 -8.51 -21.21 12.34
N LEU A 126 -7.54 -20.62 11.63
CA LEU A 126 -6.14 -20.62 12.03
C LEU A 126 -5.90 -19.59 13.14
N SER A 127 -4.86 -19.83 13.94
CA SER A 127 -4.43 -18.89 14.97
C SER A 127 -4.04 -17.54 14.37
N THR A 128 -4.44 -16.46 15.05
CA THR A 128 -4.03 -15.08 14.74
C THR A 128 -3.56 -14.38 16.01
N GLY A 129 -2.80 -15.11 16.83
CA GLY A 129 -2.16 -14.58 18.02
C GLY A 129 -1.07 -13.54 17.70
N ILE A 130 -0.48 -12.92 18.72
CA ILE A 130 0.53 -11.87 18.53
C ILE A 130 1.74 -12.40 17.75
N ALA A 131 2.18 -13.64 17.99
CA ALA A 131 3.29 -14.24 17.26
C ALA A 131 2.98 -14.41 15.76
N ASP A 132 1.76 -14.86 15.46
CA ASP A 132 1.31 -15.03 14.06
C ASP A 132 1.20 -13.66 13.36
N MET A 133 0.66 -12.65 14.04
CA MET A 133 0.60 -11.28 13.53
C MET A 133 1.97 -10.71 13.23
N LEU A 134 2.97 -10.94 14.09
CA LEU A 134 4.35 -10.49 13.87
C LEU A 134 4.98 -11.22 12.68
N THR A 135 4.77 -12.54 12.57
CA THR A 135 5.30 -13.34 11.46
C THR A 135 4.72 -12.91 10.13
N VAL A 136 3.39 -12.79 10.05
CA VAL A 136 2.69 -12.31 8.86
C VAL A 136 3.07 -10.87 8.54
N GLY A 137 3.26 -10.03 9.56
CA GLY A 137 3.71 -8.64 9.39
C GLY A 137 5.10 -8.54 8.75
N LEU A 138 6.04 -9.34 9.23
CA LEU A 138 7.41 -9.41 8.66
C LEU A 138 7.38 -9.94 7.22
N GLN A 139 6.63 -10.99 6.95
CA GLN A 139 6.46 -11.52 5.59
C GLN A 139 5.81 -10.48 4.66
N SER A 140 4.75 -9.81 5.12
CA SER A 140 4.09 -8.76 4.37
C SER A 140 5.04 -7.59 4.05
N MET A 141 5.95 -7.25 4.97
CA MET A 141 6.96 -6.22 4.75
C MET A 141 7.96 -6.64 3.66
N ILE A 142 8.48 -7.87 3.73
CA ILE A 142 9.41 -8.40 2.74
C ILE A 142 8.73 -8.46 1.36
N PHE A 143 7.54 -9.04 1.29
CA PHE A 143 6.82 -9.19 0.04
C PHE A 143 6.31 -7.85 -0.53
N ALA A 144 5.95 -6.89 0.32
CA ALA A 144 5.62 -5.55 -0.16
C ALA A 144 6.78 -4.90 -0.91
N THR A 145 8.02 -5.07 -0.42
CA THR A 145 9.22 -4.54 -1.11
C THR A 145 9.62 -5.34 -2.35
N ALA A 146 9.22 -6.62 -2.43
CA ALA A 146 9.43 -7.46 -3.61
C ALA A 146 8.38 -7.24 -4.70
N ALA A 147 7.23 -6.65 -4.36
CA ALA A 147 6.19 -6.36 -5.32
C ALA A 147 6.66 -5.27 -6.30
N ALA A 148 6.55 -5.54 -7.59
CA ALA A 148 6.77 -4.50 -8.59
C ALA A 148 5.67 -3.42 -8.45
N GLY A 149 6.02 -2.14 -8.62
CA GLY A 149 5.07 -1.01 -8.57
C GLY A 149 4.07 -0.99 -9.75
N THR A 150 3.57 -2.16 -10.13
CA THR A 150 2.62 -2.41 -11.21
C THR A 150 1.31 -2.99 -10.66
N PRO A 151 0.18 -2.85 -11.38
CA PRO A 151 -1.12 -3.28 -10.88
C PRO A 151 -1.17 -4.73 -10.42
N SER A 152 -1.76 -4.97 -9.25
CA SER A 152 -2.01 -6.28 -8.63
C SER A 152 -0.78 -7.20 -8.44
N ALA A 153 0.45 -6.68 -8.58
CA ALA A 153 1.66 -7.50 -8.45
C ALA A 153 1.82 -8.12 -7.05
N SER A 154 1.32 -7.45 -6.03
CA SER A 154 1.45 -7.89 -4.64
C SER A 154 0.48 -9.02 -4.25
N ILE A 155 -0.67 -9.14 -4.93
CA ILE A 155 -1.68 -10.11 -4.50
C ILE A 155 -1.25 -11.57 -4.76
N VAL A 156 -0.39 -11.79 -5.73
CA VAL A 156 0.19 -13.12 -5.99
C VAL A 156 1.03 -13.60 -4.79
N LEU A 157 1.67 -12.65 -4.09
CA LEU A 157 2.49 -12.93 -2.91
C LEU A 157 1.66 -13.26 -1.66
N LEU A 158 0.36 -12.97 -1.68
CA LEU A 158 -0.57 -13.38 -0.61
C LEU A 158 -0.64 -14.91 -0.51
N GLU A 159 -0.63 -15.61 -1.63
CA GLU A 159 -0.63 -17.08 -1.66
C GLU A 159 0.55 -17.66 -0.89
N ASP A 160 1.75 -17.13 -1.12
CA ASP A 160 2.98 -17.58 -0.44
C ASP A 160 2.89 -17.35 1.09
N ILE A 161 2.32 -16.21 1.52
CA ILE A 161 2.09 -15.96 2.95
C ILE A 161 1.13 -17.01 3.51
N LEU A 162 -0.01 -17.24 2.87
CA LEU A 162 -1.04 -18.18 3.34
C LEU A 162 -0.51 -19.61 3.44
N VAL A 163 0.23 -20.07 2.43
CA VAL A 163 0.85 -21.40 2.43
C VAL A 163 1.85 -21.52 3.58
N SER A 164 2.67 -20.52 3.82
CA SER A 164 3.64 -20.53 4.92
C SER A 164 2.99 -20.56 6.31
N GLN A 165 1.74 -20.08 6.42
CA GLN A 165 0.94 -20.13 7.66
C GLN A 165 0.09 -21.41 7.80
N GLY A 166 0.26 -22.38 6.89
CA GLY A 166 -0.39 -23.69 6.98
C GLY A 166 -1.70 -23.82 6.20
N VAL A 167 -2.09 -22.83 5.40
CA VAL A 167 -3.17 -22.98 4.43
C VAL A 167 -2.68 -23.89 3.30
N SER A 168 -3.46 -24.91 2.91
CA SER A 168 -3.04 -25.74 1.78
C SER A 168 -2.94 -24.91 0.49
N ALA A 169 -1.99 -25.26 -0.39
CA ALA A 169 -1.75 -24.52 -1.62
C ALA A 169 -3.03 -24.41 -2.49
N GLU A 170 -3.84 -25.46 -2.55
CA GLU A 170 -5.10 -25.46 -3.30
C GLU A 170 -6.07 -24.38 -2.78
N TYR A 171 -6.25 -24.30 -1.45
CA TYR A 171 -7.12 -23.29 -0.84
C TYR A 171 -6.52 -21.89 -0.90
N ALA A 172 -5.21 -21.76 -0.77
CA ALA A 172 -4.53 -20.46 -0.89
C ALA A 172 -4.72 -19.89 -2.30
N THR A 173 -4.51 -20.71 -3.34
CA THR A 173 -4.75 -20.33 -4.75
C THR A 173 -6.22 -19.94 -4.97
N TYR A 174 -7.15 -20.74 -4.46
CA TYR A 174 -8.60 -20.46 -4.61
C TYR A 174 -8.99 -19.12 -3.99
N VAL A 175 -8.60 -18.88 -2.74
CA VAL A 175 -8.94 -17.63 -2.02
C VAL A 175 -8.26 -16.43 -2.65
N THR A 176 -6.99 -16.55 -3.04
CA THR A 176 -6.26 -15.49 -3.75
C THR A 176 -6.96 -15.15 -5.06
N GLY A 177 -7.48 -16.15 -5.78
CA GLY A 177 -8.27 -15.95 -6.99
C GLY A 177 -9.56 -15.16 -6.78
N ILE A 178 -10.24 -15.35 -5.65
CA ILE A 178 -11.42 -14.56 -5.27
C ILE A 178 -11.01 -13.13 -4.90
N ILE A 179 -10.00 -13.00 -4.05
CA ILE A 179 -9.53 -11.70 -3.54
C ILE A 179 -9.03 -10.81 -4.69
N ILE A 180 -8.31 -11.36 -5.67
CA ILE A 180 -7.75 -10.60 -6.79
C ILE A 180 -8.82 -9.83 -7.58
N THR A 181 -10.05 -10.32 -7.58
CA THR A 181 -11.17 -9.65 -8.25
C THR A 181 -11.52 -8.34 -7.57
N VAL A 182 -11.72 -8.36 -6.24
CA VAL A 182 -12.02 -7.16 -5.45
C VAL A 182 -10.78 -6.27 -5.36
N ASP A 183 -9.61 -6.89 -5.27
CA ASP A 183 -8.33 -6.22 -5.20
C ASP A 183 -8.09 -5.33 -6.42
N THR A 184 -8.13 -5.89 -7.60
CA THR A 184 -7.89 -5.17 -8.87
C THR A 184 -8.87 -4.00 -9.07
N LEU A 185 -10.11 -4.16 -8.61
CA LEU A 185 -11.14 -3.12 -8.78
C LEU A 185 -11.00 -1.97 -7.78
N ILE A 186 -10.64 -2.26 -6.52
CA ILE A 186 -10.76 -1.29 -5.43
C ILE A 186 -9.49 -1.23 -4.57
N LEU A 187 -9.04 -2.39 -4.01
CA LEU A 187 -8.05 -2.39 -2.94
C LEU A 187 -6.67 -1.97 -3.44
N ASP A 188 -6.28 -2.44 -4.61
CA ASP A 188 -5.00 -2.10 -5.23
C ASP A 188 -4.87 -0.60 -5.54
N ARG A 189 -5.96 0.03 -5.97
CA ARG A 189 -6.01 1.48 -6.20
C ARG A 189 -5.77 2.27 -4.92
N LEU A 190 -6.40 1.86 -3.82
CA LEU A 190 -6.23 2.50 -2.51
C LEU A 190 -4.81 2.29 -1.97
N ARG A 191 -4.25 1.08 -2.10
CA ARG A 191 -2.86 0.79 -1.73
C ARG A 191 -1.89 1.65 -2.52
N THR A 192 -2.07 1.73 -3.83
CA THR A 192 -1.21 2.53 -4.70
C THR A 192 -1.28 4.01 -4.36
N ALA A 193 -2.47 4.54 -4.09
CA ALA A 193 -2.60 5.93 -3.64
C ALA A 193 -1.86 6.18 -2.32
N LEU A 194 -1.98 5.28 -1.35
CA LEU A 194 -1.26 5.40 -0.08
C LEU A 194 0.26 5.26 -0.26
N ASN A 195 0.72 4.30 -1.06
CA ASN A 195 2.14 4.11 -1.37
C ASN A 195 2.76 5.38 -1.95
N THR A 196 2.18 5.90 -3.03
CA THR A 196 2.73 7.07 -3.72
C THR A 196 2.68 8.34 -2.88
N GLN A 197 1.60 8.56 -2.13
CA GLN A 197 1.52 9.69 -1.20
C GLN A 197 2.50 9.54 -0.03
N SER A 198 2.76 8.32 0.43
CA SER A 198 3.84 8.03 1.38
C SER A 198 5.19 8.44 0.81
N ASP A 199 5.46 8.18 -0.47
CA ASP A 199 6.72 8.54 -1.13
C ASP A 199 6.95 10.05 -1.11
N SER A 200 5.97 10.84 -1.55
CA SER A 200 6.10 12.29 -1.58
C SER A 200 6.24 12.90 -0.19
N MET A 201 5.39 12.47 0.76
CA MET A 201 5.42 12.98 2.13
C MET A 201 6.72 12.61 2.85
N SER A 202 7.18 11.35 2.74
CA SER A 202 8.42 10.89 3.39
C SER A 202 9.64 11.57 2.80
N THR A 203 9.72 11.71 1.48
CA THR A 203 10.80 12.39 0.79
C THR A 203 10.88 13.87 1.20
N ALA A 204 9.76 14.61 1.10
CA ALA A 204 9.75 16.02 1.47
C ALA A 204 10.06 16.26 2.96
N ASN A 205 9.57 15.38 3.83
CA ASN A 205 9.86 15.44 5.27
C ASN A 205 11.33 15.12 5.55
N GLY A 206 11.87 14.09 4.92
CA GLY A 206 13.26 13.65 5.06
C GLY A 206 14.23 14.74 4.65
N LEU A 207 14.08 15.32 3.47
CA LEU A 207 14.91 16.43 2.99
C LEU A 207 14.83 17.64 3.91
N LYS A 208 13.63 18.04 4.33
CA LYS A 208 13.46 19.16 5.25
C LYS A 208 14.14 18.95 6.60
N LEU A 209 14.08 17.74 7.15
CA LEU A 209 14.73 17.41 8.41
C LEU A 209 16.25 17.33 8.25
N TYR A 210 16.72 16.86 7.09
CA TYR A 210 18.15 16.80 6.76
C TYR A 210 18.77 18.21 6.74
N TYR A 211 18.21 19.13 5.97
CA TYR A 211 18.70 20.50 5.87
C TYR A 211 18.48 21.36 7.14
N LYS A 212 17.65 20.90 8.06
CA LYS A 212 17.46 21.59 9.33
C LYS A 212 18.56 21.30 10.36
N LYS A 213 19.44 20.32 10.12
CA LYS A 213 20.54 20.00 11.05
C LYS A 213 21.58 21.13 11.04
N PRO A 214 21.97 21.70 12.21
CA PRO A 214 23.05 22.67 12.27
C PRO A 214 24.33 22.03 11.75
N GLY A 215 25.00 22.66 10.80
CA GLY A 215 26.31 22.23 10.27
C GLY A 215 26.33 21.73 8.82
N ILE A 216 25.20 21.42 8.20
CA ILE A 216 25.19 20.93 6.81
C ILE A 216 25.22 22.09 5.78
N LEU A 217 24.78 23.30 6.16
CA LEU A 217 24.80 24.49 5.30
C LEU A 217 26.03 25.40 5.55
N ALA A 218 26.95 25.00 6.43
CA ALA A 218 28.14 25.83 6.74
C ALA A 218 29.32 25.65 5.75
N ASP A 219 29.29 24.59 4.93
CA ASP A 219 30.40 24.24 4.03
C ASP A 219 30.20 24.64 2.56
N GLU A 220 29.04 25.27 2.21
CA GLU A 220 28.73 25.69 0.82
C GLU A 220 28.54 27.20 0.66
N ALA A 221 29.04 28.03 1.60
CA ALA A 221 28.98 29.49 1.52
C ALA A 221 30.32 30.12 1.18
#